data_d8c1484586fb983e0a3bc671d2655e24
#
_entry.id   d8c1484586fb983e0a3bc671d2655e24
#
_cell.length_a   1.000
_cell.length_b   1.000
_cell.length_c   1.000
_cell.angle_alpha   90.00
_cell.angle_beta   90.00
_cell.angle_gamma   90.00
#
_symmetry.space_group_name_H-M   'P 1'
#
loop_
_entity.id
_entity.type
_entity.pdbx_description
1 polymer ?
#
loop_
_entity_poly.entity_id
_entity_poly.type
_entity_poly.pdbx_seq_one_letter_code
_entity_poly.pdbx_strand_id
1 'polypeptide(L)'
;VDLSVGDKRESFTVHKLEIENLEISKGLPVLAIALSGFTEERLSLGTADKLVLPVTGDLSALDPIKPLQFRIIIFDPDTKVIVASCEGITARNDTDEAESVPLLPVEQQKLGERLWRLCADQGVAPVLYVNDDPDLGMIKRLRLGDDPIVRALILPEAIQQALEHVAVSDSEEEWRSSWLTFIAELGQPFPDEFEEKDSSEISEWAMKVVDVWLMKNPFKRNILLCGADNE
;
A
#
# COMPACT_ATOMS: atom_id res chain seq x y z
N VAL A 1 0.75 -13.10 1.70
CA VAL A 1 1.69 -12.98 2.82
C VAL A 1 1.15 -11.94 3.78
N ASP A 2 1.16 -12.25 5.08
CA ASP A 2 0.85 -11.33 6.15
C ASP A 2 2.09 -11.15 7.03
N LEU A 3 2.64 -9.94 7.07
CA LEU A 3 3.88 -9.60 7.74
C LEU A 3 3.74 -8.24 8.43
N SER A 4 4.19 -8.17 9.70
CA SER A 4 4.24 -6.91 10.46
C SER A 4 5.66 -6.54 10.87
N VAL A 5 5.87 -5.26 11.15
CA VAL A 5 7.11 -4.69 11.70
C VAL A 5 6.80 -4.09 13.07
N GLY A 6 7.57 -4.50 14.07
CA GLY A 6 7.45 -4.01 15.43
C GLY A 6 7.85 -2.54 15.58
N ASP A 7 7.50 -1.97 16.74
CA ASP A 7 7.86 -0.61 17.11
C ASP A 7 9.36 -0.36 16.96
N LYS A 8 9.70 0.84 16.49
CA LYS A 8 11.08 1.29 16.25
C LYS A 8 11.87 0.45 15.22
N ARG A 9 11.22 -0.41 14.45
CA ARG A 9 11.85 -1.29 13.47
C ARG A 9 12.90 -2.24 14.07
N GLU A 10 12.70 -2.70 15.31
CA GLU A 10 13.63 -3.63 15.96
C GLU A 10 13.37 -5.10 15.57
N SER A 11 12.15 -5.41 15.12
CA SER A 11 11.76 -6.78 14.73
C SER A 11 10.73 -6.80 13.61
N PHE A 12 10.55 -7.95 12.98
CA PHE A 12 9.44 -8.22 12.06
C PHE A 12 8.85 -9.60 12.35
N THR A 13 7.56 -9.76 12.13
CA THR A 13 6.85 -11.02 12.35
C THR A 13 6.12 -11.44 11.07
N VAL A 14 6.35 -12.68 10.64
CA VAL A 14 5.56 -13.30 9.58
C VAL A 14 4.42 -14.07 10.22
N HIS A 15 3.18 -13.59 10.05
CA HIS A 15 1.99 -14.17 10.65
C HIS A 15 1.37 -15.26 9.78
N LYS A 16 1.34 -15.03 8.46
CA LYS A 16 0.69 -15.93 7.51
C LYS A 16 1.43 -15.94 6.18
N LEU A 17 1.63 -17.14 5.63
CA LEU A 17 2.12 -17.37 4.28
C LEU A 17 1.29 -18.47 3.64
N GLU A 18 0.67 -18.20 2.52
CA GLU A 18 -0.05 -19.19 1.71
C GLU A 18 0.80 -19.50 0.47
N ILE A 19 1.09 -20.79 0.30
CA ILE A 19 1.81 -21.32 -0.87
C ILE A 19 0.81 -22.18 -1.63
N GLU A 20 0.08 -21.54 -2.55
CA GLU A 20 -0.93 -22.22 -3.35
C GLU A 20 -0.49 -22.36 -4.81
N ASN A 21 -0.96 -23.41 -5.47
CA ASN A 21 -0.81 -23.66 -6.91
C ASN A 21 0.64 -23.74 -7.44
N LEU A 22 1.61 -23.96 -6.57
CA LEU A 22 2.99 -24.20 -6.98
C LEU A 22 3.29 -25.71 -6.91
N GLU A 23 3.65 -26.32 -8.04
CA GLU A 23 4.21 -27.67 -8.09
C GLU A 23 5.64 -27.68 -7.51
N ILE A 24 5.75 -27.38 -6.21
CA ILE A 24 7.04 -27.32 -5.50
C ILE A 24 7.29 -28.64 -4.79
N SER A 25 8.52 -29.12 -4.88
CA SER A 25 8.95 -30.32 -4.14
C SER A 25 8.80 -30.09 -2.63
N LYS A 26 8.23 -31.09 -1.95
CA LYS A 26 8.07 -31.07 -0.49
C LYS A 26 9.46 -31.02 0.18
N GLY A 27 9.55 -30.31 1.30
CA GLY A 27 10.78 -30.23 2.07
C GLY A 27 11.74 -29.12 1.66
N LEU A 28 11.45 -28.33 0.62
CA LEU A 28 12.28 -27.18 0.27
C LEU A 28 12.18 -26.08 1.34
N PRO A 29 13.31 -25.54 1.82
CA PRO A 29 13.33 -24.49 2.82
C PRO A 29 12.72 -23.18 2.30
N VAL A 30 12.01 -22.50 3.21
CA VAL A 30 11.39 -21.20 2.99
C VAL A 30 12.05 -20.17 3.90
N LEU A 31 12.51 -19.07 3.32
CA LEU A 31 13.13 -17.97 4.05
C LEU A 31 12.37 -16.67 3.80
N ALA A 32 12.14 -15.92 4.87
CA ALA A 32 11.86 -14.49 4.79
C ALA A 32 13.18 -13.72 4.88
N ILE A 33 13.37 -12.74 4.02
CA ILE A 33 14.55 -11.89 3.95
C ILE A 33 14.08 -10.43 4.12
N ALA A 34 14.59 -9.77 5.14
CA ALA A 34 14.45 -8.33 5.33
C ALA A 34 15.70 -7.64 4.78
N LEU A 35 15.52 -6.62 3.95
CA LEU A 35 16.61 -5.89 3.30
C LEU A 35 16.53 -4.40 3.66
N SER A 36 17.66 -3.80 3.97
CA SER A 36 17.82 -2.36 4.15
C SER A 36 19.14 -1.90 3.54
N GLY A 37 19.05 -1.26 2.37
CA GLY A 37 20.23 -0.89 1.59
C GLY A 37 21.04 -2.13 1.12
N PHE A 38 22.26 -2.33 1.68
CA PHE A 38 23.13 -3.46 1.34
C PHE A 38 23.18 -4.53 2.43
N THR A 39 22.40 -4.37 3.50
CA THR A 39 22.32 -5.34 4.61
C THR A 39 21.06 -6.16 4.51
N GLU A 40 21.15 -7.44 4.90
CA GLU A 40 20.00 -8.34 4.92
C GLU A 40 19.98 -9.19 6.18
N GLU A 41 18.75 -9.46 6.66
CA GLU A 41 18.48 -10.42 7.72
C GLU A 41 17.60 -11.53 7.17
N ARG A 42 17.89 -12.78 7.58
CA ARG A 42 17.21 -13.97 7.08
C ARG A 42 16.53 -14.72 8.21
N LEU A 43 15.25 -15.00 8.01
CA LEU A 43 14.41 -15.73 8.95
C LEU A 43 13.89 -17.01 8.31
N SER A 44 14.13 -18.16 8.94
CA SER A 44 13.59 -19.44 8.46
C SER A 44 12.12 -19.57 8.80
N LEU A 45 11.28 -19.84 7.81
CA LEU A 45 9.86 -20.10 7.94
C LEU A 45 9.52 -21.60 7.94
N GLY A 46 10.53 -22.49 7.99
CA GLY A 46 10.38 -23.93 7.85
C GLY A 46 10.53 -24.42 6.41
N THR A 47 9.69 -25.36 6.01
CA THR A 47 9.70 -25.94 4.66
C THR A 47 8.36 -25.69 3.95
N ALA A 48 8.35 -25.80 2.62
CA ALA A 48 7.17 -25.51 1.80
C ALA A 48 5.92 -26.34 2.17
N ASP A 49 6.13 -27.55 2.68
CA ASP A 49 5.08 -28.45 3.17
C ASP A 49 4.80 -28.34 4.68
N LYS A 50 5.70 -27.67 5.43
CA LYS A 50 5.59 -27.50 6.88
C LYS A 50 6.12 -26.14 7.30
N LEU A 51 5.31 -25.12 7.13
CA LEU A 51 5.61 -23.78 7.64
C LEU A 51 5.52 -23.72 9.15
N VAL A 52 6.40 -22.94 9.75
CA VAL A 52 6.40 -22.61 11.19
C VAL A 52 6.04 -21.13 11.30
N LEU A 53 4.78 -20.86 11.62
CA LEU A 53 4.22 -19.51 11.73
C LEU A 53 3.30 -19.41 12.96
N PRO A 54 3.20 -18.26 13.63
CA PRO A 54 3.97 -17.04 13.38
C PRO A 54 5.44 -17.18 13.82
N VAL A 55 6.33 -16.43 13.20
CA VAL A 55 7.76 -16.39 13.58
C VAL A 55 8.30 -14.96 13.46
N THR A 56 9.11 -14.55 14.44
CA THR A 56 9.67 -13.20 14.55
C THR A 56 11.18 -13.21 14.25
N GLY A 57 11.62 -12.27 13.44
CA GLY A 57 13.02 -12.00 13.13
C GLY A 57 13.49 -10.68 13.73
N ASP A 58 14.78 -10.55 13.92
CA ASP A 58 15.44 -9.35 14.45
C ASP A 58 15.83 -8.43 13.26
N LEU A 59 15.63 -7.13 13.42
CA LEU A 59 16.00 -6.09 12.46
C LEU A 59 17.08 -5.14 12.99
N SER A 60 17.56 -5.37 14.22
CA SER A 60 18.49 -4.45 14.91
C SER A 60 19.83 -4.27 14.17
N ALA A 61 20.21 -5.23 13.34
CA ALA A 61 21.43 -5.16 12.51
C ALA A 61 21.24 -4.40 11.18
N LEU A 62 20.00 -4.04 10.83
CA LEU A 62 19.70 -3.34 9.59
C LEU A 62 19.79 -1.81 9.77
N ASP A 63 20.08 -1.09 8.67
CA ASP A 63 20.14 0.38 8.69
C ASP A 63 18.75 0.98 8.93
N PRO A 64 18.51 1.67 10.08
CA PRO A 64 17.19 2.17 10.44
C PRO A 64 16.70 3.33 9.54
N ILE A 65 17.61 3.99 8.83
CA ILE A 65 17.32 5.17 8.01
C ILE A 65 16.86 4.79 6.60
N LYS A 66 17.35 3.65 6.09
CA LYS A 66 17.04 3.20 4.73
C LYS A 66 15.68 2.51 4.64
N PRO A 67 15.05 2.54 3.47
CA PRO A 67 13.80 1.80 3.24
C PRO A 67 13.99 0.31 3.56
N LEU A 68 13.04 -0.25 4.29
CA LEU A 68 12.97 -1.67 4.60
C LEU A 68 12.13 -2.37 3.53
N GLN A 69 12.66 -3.43 2.98
CA GLN A 69 12.00 -4.26 1.97
C GLN A 69 11.97 -5.71 2.43
N PHE A 70 10.93 -6.43 2.06
CA PHE A 70 10.79 -7.84 2.39
C PHE A 70 10.66 -8.69 1.14
N ARG A 71 11.29 -9.86 1.20
CA ARG A 71 11.21 -10.88 0.16
C ARG A 71 11.09 -12.26 0.81
N ILE A 72 10.25 -13.13 0.24
CA ILE A 72 10.19 -14.54 0.62
C ILE A 72 10.73 -15.36 -0.53
N ILE A 73 11.60 -16.33 -0.21
CA ILE A 73 12.16 -17.24 -1.18
C ILE A 73 11.96 -18.70 -0.76
N ILE A 74 11.77 -19.55 -1.75
CA ILE A 74 11.87 -21.02 -1.64
C ILE A 74 13.03 -21.44 -2.50
N PHE A 75 13.98 -22.19 -1.94
CA PHE A 75 15.18 -22.56 -2.66
C PHE A 75 15.53 -24.03 -2.44
N ASP A 76 16.26 -24.59 -3.40
CA ASP A 76 16.85 -25.91 -3.29
C ASP A 76 18.18 -25.81 -2.54
N PRO A 77 18.35 -26.47 -1.37
CA PRO A 77 19.54 -26.38 -0.56
C PRO A 77 20.76 -27.03 -1.24
N ASP A 78 20.57 -27.99 -2.14
CA ASP A 78 21.66 -28.72 -2.81
C ASP A 78 22.20 -27.91 -4.00
N THR A 79 21.32 -27.41 -4.84
CA THR A 79 21.68 -26.66 -6.05
C THR A 79 21.82 -25.17 -5.82
N LYS A 80 21.31 -24.63 -4.69
CA LYS A 80 21.24 -23.20 -4.37
C LYS A 80 20.36 -22.39 -5.33
N VAL A 81 19.52 -23.05 -6.10
CA VAL A 81 18.61 -22.41 -7.04
C VAL A 81 17.35 -21.92 -6.31
N ILE A 82 16.94 -20.68 -6.54
CA ILE A 82 15.66 -20.16 -6.08
C ILE A 82 14.56 -20.76 -6.97
N VAL A 83 13.66 -21.53 -6.37
CA VAL A 83 12.56 -22.21 -7.04
C VAL A 83 11.34 -21.28 -7.15
N ALA A 84 11.11 -20.44 -6.12
CA ALA A 84 10.06 -19.44 -6.12
C ALA A 84 10.47 -18.24 -5.26
N SER A 85 9.99 -17.06 -5.63
CA SER A 85 10.16 -15.84 -4.84
C SER A 85 8.90 -14.97 -4.86
N CYS A 86 8.71 -14.23 -3.76
CA CYS A 86 7.71 -13.17 -3.65
C CYS A 86 8.44 -11.92 -3.16
N GLU A 87 8.38 -10.85 -3.94
CA GLU A 87 9.01 -9.56 -3.67
C GLU A 87 7.97 -8.46 -3.50
N GLY A 88 8.39 -7.29 -3.02
CA GLY A 88 7.49 -6.15 -2.83
C GLY A 88 6.45 -6.35 -1.73
N ILE A 89 6.78 -7.13 -0.71
CA ILE A 89 5.89 -7.37 0.43
C ILE A 89 5.85 -6.11 1.28
N THR A 90 4.65 -5.56 1.47
CA THR A 90 4.41 -4.45 2.38
C THR A 90 4.14 -5.00 3.78
N ALA A 91 4.95 -4.58 4.75
CA ALA A 91 4.74 -4.91 6.15
C ALA A 91 3.70 -3.99 6.79
N ARG A 92 2.89 -4.53 7.69
CA ARG A 92 2.07 -3.73 8.60
C ARG A 92 2.91 -3.30 9.82
N ASN A 93 2.58 -2.20 10.47
CA ASN A 93 3.16 -1.88 11.77
C ASN A 93 2.41 -2.65 12.87
N ASP A 94 3.12 -3.22 13.85
CA ASP A 94 2.51 -3.95 14.97
C ASP A 94 1.61 -3.09 15.88
N THR A 95 1.73 -1.76 15.77
CA THR A 95 0.83 -0.81 16.43
C THR A 95 -0.56 -0.72 15.80
N ASP A 96 -0.71 -1.27 14.59
CA ASP A 96 -1.98 -1.28 13.87
C ASP A 96 -2.79 -2.55 14.21
N GLU A 97 -3.07 -2.81 15.53
CA GLU A 97 -4.02 -3.85 15.95
C GLU A 97 -5.48 -3.58 15.57
N ALA A 98 -5.79 -2.41 15.07
CA ALA A 98 -7.01 -2.17 14.33
C ALA A 98 -6.74 -2.51 12.86
N GLU A 99 -7.58 -3.33 12.24
CA GLU A 99 -7.65 -3.42 10.76
C GLU A 99 -7.57 -2.00 10.22
N SER A 100 -6.39 -1.60 9.70
CA SER A 100 -6.27 -0.25 9.16
C SER A 100 -7.16 -0.21 7.93
N VAL A 101 -8.37 0.28 8.13
CA VAL A 101 -9.28 0.56 7.02
C VAL A 101 -8.52 1.53 6.12
N PRO A 102 -8.23 1.15 4.87
CA PRO A 102 -7.49 2.05 4.00
C PRO A 102 -8.25 3.36 3.88
N LEU A 103 -7.53 4.47 4.00
CA LEU A 103 -8.12 5.82 3.93
C LEU A 103 -9.02 6.00 2.71
N LEU A 104 -8.63 5.42 1.56
CA LEU A 104 -9.43 5.34 0.34
C LEU A 104 -9.50 3.86 -0.09
N PRO A 105 -10.55 3.12 0.29
CA PRO A 105 -10.77 1.76 -0.17
C PRO A 105 -10.85 1.69 -1.69
N VAL A 106 -10.22 0.65 -2.28
CA VAL A 106 -10.26 0.39 -3.72
C VAL A 106 -11.00 -0.92 -3.96
N GLU A 107 -12.08 -0.87 -4.71
CA GLU A 107 -12.94 -2.02 -5.02
C GLU A 107 -13.12 -2.20 -6.53
N GLN A 108 -13.44 -3.42 -6.95
CA GLN A 108 -13.75 -3.73 -8.35
C GLN A 108 -15.24 -3.61 -8.62
N GLN A 109 -15.58 -2.98 -9.75
CA GLN A 109 -16.98 -2.85 -10.20
C GLN A 109 -17.05 -2.83 -11.73
N LYS A 110 -18.15 -3.31 -12.30
CA LYS A 110 -18.44 -3.15 -13.73
C LYS A 110 -18.71 -1.70 -14.06
N LEU A 111 -17.74 -1.04 -14.69
CA LEU A 111 -17.81 0.38 -15.02
C LEU A 111 -18.03 0.66 -16.53
N GLY A 112 -18.22 -0.39 -17.35
CA GLY A 112 -18.29 -0.26 -18.81
C GLY A 112 -17.00 0.32 -19.37
N GLU A 113 -17.05 1.40 -20.13
CA GLU A 113 -15.89 2.05 -20.74
C GLU A 113 -15.05 2.91 -19.76
N ARG A 114 -15.49 3.09 -18.52
CA ARG A 114 -14.74 3.86 -17.52
C ARG A 114 -13.69 2.99 -16.84
N LEU A 115 -12.49 3.53 -16.68
CA LEU A 115 -11.41 2.85 -15.96
C LEU A 115 -11.60 2.88 -14.45
N TRP A 116 -12.14 3.99 -13.94
CA TRP A 116 -12.37 4.19 -12.51
C TRP A 116 -13.50 5.20 -12.24
N ARG A 117 -13.98 5.23 -11.02
CA ARG A 117 -14.95 6.19 -10.51
C ARG A 117 -14.80 6.30 -8.99
N LEU A 118 -14.78 7.52 -8.45
CA LEU A 118 -14.98 7.71 -7.02
C LEU A 118 -16.49 7.68 -6.72
N CYS A 119 -16.90 6.93 -5.71
CA CYS A 119 -18.22 7.01 -5.10
C CYS A 119 -18.05 7.71 -3.75
N ALA A 120 -18.73 8.84 -3.61
CA ALA A 120 -18.70 9.69 -2.43
C ALA A 120 -20.12 10.20 -2.18
N ASP A 121 -20.99 9.28 -1.74
CA ASP A 121 -22.36 9.62 -1.40
C ASP A 121 -22.40 10.32 -0.03
N GLN A 122 -23.38 11.19 0.18
CA GLN A 122 -23.47 12.01 1.38
C GLN A 122 -23.51 11.13 2.65
N GLY A 123 -22.57 11.39 3.58
CA GLY A 123 -22.46 10.67 4.85
C GLY A 123 -21.81 9.29 4.76
N VAL A 124 -21.32 8.86 3.60
CA VAL A 124 -20.66 7.56 3.40
C VAL A 124 -19.16 7.76 3.10
N ALA A 125 -18.33 6.84 3.57
CA ALA A 125 -16.91 6.84 3.26
C ALA A 125 -16.65 6.82 1.74
N PRO A 126 -15.73 7.63 1.21
CA PRO A 126 -15.38 7.60 -0.20
C PRO A 126 -14.74 6.26 -0.57
N VAL A 127 -15.18 5.67 -1.68
CA VAL A 127 -14.65 4.40 -2.23
C VAL A 127 -14.23 4.61 -3.68
N LEU A 128 -13.02 4.20 -4.01
CA LEU A 128 -12.52 4.20 -5.37
C LEU A 128 -12.88 2.88 -6.07
N TYR A 129 -13.86 2.93 -6.95
CA TYR A 129 -14.18 1.81 -7.83
C TYR A 129 -13.27 1.80 -9.06
N VAL A 130 -12.73 0.64 -9.38
CA VAL A 130 -11.95 0.39 -10.61
C VAL A 130 -12.65 -0.68 -11.44
N ASN A 131 -12.45 -0.60 -12.76
CA ASN A 131 -13.08 -1.53 -13.67
C ASN A 131 -12.65 -2.98 -13.37
N ASP A 132 -13.60 -3.90 -13.33
CA ASP A 132 -13.40 -5.33 -13.03
C ASP A 132 -12.97 -6.14 -14.27
N ASP A 133 -12.75 -5.49 -15.42
CA ASP A 133 -12.25 -6.15 -16.62
C ASP A 133 -10.88 -6.80 -16.34
N PRO A 134 -10.79 -8.15 -16.46
CA PRO A 134 -9.56 -8.88 -16.14
C PRO A 134 -8.39 -8.50 -17.06
N ASP A 135 -8.67 -8.09 -18.31
CA ASP A 135 -7.63 -7.68 -19.27
C ASP A 135 -7.00 -6.33 -18.88
N LEU A 136 -7.72 -5.49 -18.16
CA LEU A 136 -7.20 -4.24 -17.62
C LEU A 136 -6.35 -4.44 -16.35
N GLY A 137 -6.68 -5.41 -15.51
CA GLY A 137 -5.97 -5.71 -14.28
C GLY A 137 -5.85 -4.53 -13.30
N MET A 138 -6.83 -3.60 -13.29
CA MET A 138 -6.75 -2.30 -12.61
C MET A 138 -6.47 -2.40 -11.12
N ILE A 139 -7.08 -3.38 -10.42
CA ILE A 139 -6.88 -3.55 -8.98
C ILE A 139 -5.41 -3.87 -8.65
N LYS A 140 -4.77 -4.71 -9.45
CA LYS A 140 -3.36 -5.08 -9.31
C LYS A 140 -2.47 -3.87 -9.56
N ARG A 141 -2.70 -3.13 -10.64
CA ARG A 141 -1.93 -1.94 -11.03
C ARG A 141 -1.98 -0.84 -9.96
N LEU A 142 -3.12 -0.67 -9.27
CA LEU A 142 -3.27 0.33 -8.22
C LEU A 142 -2.79 -0.16 -6.85
N ARG A 143 -3.22 -1.34 -6.40
CA ARG A 143 -2.92 -1.83 -5.04
C ARG A 143 -1.48 -2.29 -4.86
N LEU A 144 -0.93 -3.03 -5.83
CA LEU A 144 0.40 -3.61 -5.71
C LEU A 144 1.51 -2.65 -6.16
N GLY A 145 1.16 -1.49 -6.71
CA GLY A 145 2.14 -0.52 -7.16
C GLY A 145 2.90 -0.93 -8.43
N ASP A 146 2.41 -1.95 -9.14
CA ASP A 146 3.05 -2.48 -10.34
C ASP A 146 3.07 -1.48 -11.51
N ASP A 147 2.21 -0.45 -11.46
CA ASP A 147 2.11 0.54 -12.53
C ASP A 147 2.11 1.97 -11.97
N PRO A 148 3.28 2.61 -11.89
CA PRO A 148 3.39 3.98 -11.39
C PRO A 148 2.65 5.01 -12.25
N ILE A 149 2.46 4.73 -13.55
CA ILE A 149 1.73 5.63 -14.45
C ILE A 149 0.24 5.61 -14.11
N VAL A 150 -0.36 4.43 -13.97
CA VAL A 150 -1.77 4.29 -13.60
C VAL A 150 -2.04 4.94 -12.25
N ARG A 151 -1.16 4.74 -11.27
CA ARG A 151 -1.28 5.38 -9.96
C ARG A 151 -1.20 6.90 -10.04
N ALA A 152 -0.25 7.43 -10.81
CA ALA A 152 -0.07 8.87 -10.98
C ALA A 152 -1.26 9.55 -11.69
N LEU A 153 -1.94 8.83 -12.56
CA LEU A 153 -3.10 9.35 -13.30
C LEU A 153 -4.41 9.28 -12.50
N ILE A 154 -4.53 8.33 -11.58
CA ILE A 154 -5.80 8.08 -10.88
C ILE A 154 -5.80 8.64 -9.46
N LEU A 155 -4.75 8.36 -8.66
CA LEU A 155 -4.78 8.67 -7.23
C LEU A 155 -4.88 10.17 -6.92
N PRO A 156 -4.18 11.10 -7.60
CA PRO A 156 -4.31 12.53 -7.29
C PRO A 156 -5.73 13.04 -7.45
N GLU A 157 -6.37 12.69 -8.56
CA GLU A 157 -7.75 13.09 -8.85
C GLU A 157 -8.75 12.43 -7.88
N ALA A 158 -8.57 11.13 -7.59
CA ALA A 158 -9.43 10.42 -6.65
C ALA A 158 -9.32 10.98 -5.22
N ILE A 159 -8.10 11.34 -4.78
CA ILE A 159 -7.88 11.96 -3.47
C ILE A 159 -8.49 13.36 -3.44
N GLN A 160 -8.34 14.16 -4.51
CA GLN A 160 -8.97 15.48 -4.59
C GLN A 160 -10.48 15.39 -4.43
N GLN A 161 -11.15 14.53 -5.18
CA GLN A 161 -12.59 14.32 -5.08
C GLN A 161 -13.02 13.83 -3.70
N ALA A 162 -12.23 12.95 -3.07
CA ALA A 162 -12.49 12.49 -1.72
C ALA A 162 -12.35 13.64 -0.69
N LEU A 163 -11.34 14.50 -0.82
CA LEU A 163 -11.16 15.69 0.03
C LEU A 163 -12.32 16.69 -0.13
N GLU A 164 -12.79 16.91 -1.34
CA GLU A 164 -13.96 17.74 -1.62
C GLU A 164 -15.21 17.19 -0.91
N HIS A 165 -15.39 15.85 -0.92
CA HIS A 165 -16.45 15.19 -0.19
C HIS A 165 -16.31 15.32 1.33
N VAL A 166 -15.10 15.13 1.88
CA VAL A 166 -14.78 15.31 3.30
C VAL A 166 -15.10 16.74 3.76
N ALA A 167 -14.82 17.73 2.90
CA ALA A 167 -15.03 19.15 3.19
C ALA A 167 -16.51 19.52 3.39
N VAL A 168 -17.41 18.88 2.66
CA VAL A 168 -18.87 19.14 2.72
C VAL A 168 -19.64 18.14 3.58
N SER A 169 -18.95 17.14 4.13
CA SER A 169 -19.59 16.10 4.95
C SER A 169 -19.66 16.52 6.41
N ASP A 170 -20.85 16.44 7.01
CA ASP A 170 -21.07 16.64 8.45
C ASP A 170 -21.02 15.31 9.23
N SER A 171 -20.49 14.23 8.63
CA SER A 171 -20.43 12.92 9.25
C SER A 171 -19.54 12.93 10.49
N GLU A 172 -20.02 12.38 11.60
CA GLU A 172 -19.24 12.12 12.81
C GLU A 172 -18.57 10.73 12.78
N GLU A 173 -18.66 9.99 11.65
CA GLU A 173 -18.11 8.66 11.52
C GLU A 173 -16.58 8.64 11.49
N GLU A 174 -16.00 7.51 11.87
CA GLU A 174 -14.56 7.29 11.98
C GLU A 174 -13.80 7.56 10.67
N TRP A 175 -14.41 7.27 9.52
CA TRP A 175 -13.78 7.51 8.23
C TRP A 175 -13.44 8.99 8.00
N ARG A 176 -14.31 9.92 8.42
CA ARG A 176 -14.06 11.35 8.30
C ARG A 176 -12.90 11.77 9.22
N SER A 177 -12.87 11.27 10.44
CA SER A 177 -11.78 11.51 11.39
C SER A 177 -10.43 11.04 10.85
N SER A 178 -10.40 9.90 10.14
CA SER A 178 -9.19 9.38 9.48
C SER A 178 -8.70 10.33 8.38
N TRP A 179 -9.61 10.90 7.58
CA TRP A 179 -9.26 11.91 6.57
C TRP A 179 -8.75 13.21 7.19
N LEU A 180 -9.37 13.68 8.29
CA LEU A 180 -8.89 14.86 9.01
C LEU A 180 -7.49 14.65 9.59
N THR A 181 -7.21 13.47 10.12
CA THR A 181 -5.87 13.08 10.59
C THR A 181 -4.86 13.11 9.43
N PHE A 182 -5.19 12.52 8.29
CA PHE A 182 -4.35 12.56 7.09
C PHE A 182 -4.02 13.99 6.64
N ILE A 183 -5.01 14.90 6.62
CA ILE A 183 -4.83 16.30 6.27
C ILE A 183 -3.88 16.99 7.26
N ALA A 184 -4.06 16.75 8.56
CA ALA A 184 -3.22 17.29 9.62
C ALA A 184 -1.76 16.80 9.52
N GLU A 185 -1.52 15.53 9.21
CA GLU A 185 -0.20 14.95 8.98
C GLU A 185 0.52 15.55 7.75
N LEU A 186 -0.24 16.04 6.79
CA LEU A 186 0.30 16.81 5.68
C LEU A 186 0.67 18.25 6.09
N GLY A 187 0.30 18.68 7.31
CA GLY A 187 0.52 20.04 7.80
C GLY A 187 -0.42 21.06 7.16
N GLN A 188 -1.57 20.60 6.66
CA GLN A 188 -2.57 21.47 6.05
C GLN A 188 -3.69 21.75 7.04
N PRO A 189 -4.11 23.02 7.24
CA PRO A 189 -5.28 23.29 8.06
C PRO A 189 -6.55 22.83 7.36
N PHE A 190 -7.46 22.24 8.12
CA PHE A 190 -8.83 22.07 7.67
C PHE A 190 -9.56 23.39 7.92
N PRO A 191 -10.18 24.01 6.91
CA PRO A 191 -10.84 25.30 7.09
C PRO A 191 -12.10 25.17 7.97
N ASP A 192 -12.17 25.98 9.02
CA ASP A 192 -13.26 25.94 10.01
C ASP A 192 -14.63 26.43 9.48
N GLU A 193 -14.70 26.97 8.26
CA GLU A 193 -15.87 27.67 7.73
C GLU A 193 -16.22 27.25 6.28
N PHE A 194 -16.34 25.94 6.03
CA PHE A 194 -16.82 25.49 4.70
C PHE A 194 -18.34 25.62 4.50
N GLU A 195 -19.12 25.85 5.56
CA GLU A 195 -20.59 25.90 5.47
C GLU A 195 -21.14 26.99 4.54
N GLU A 196 -20.35 28.03 4.23
CA GLU A 196 -20.73 29.12 3.32
C GLU A 196 -19.84 29.22 2.05
N LYS A 197 -18.92 28.27 1.84
CA LYS A 197 -17.94 28.38 0.74
C LYS A 197 -18.46 27.86 -0.57
N ASP A 198 -18.11 28.60 -1.64
CA ASP A 198 -18.32 28.18 -3.01
C ASP A 198 -17.54 26.88 -3.29
N SER A 199 -18.13 25.99 -4.08
CA SER A 199 -17.50 24.75 -4.56
C SER A 199 -16.10 24.98 -5.16
N SER A 200 -15.84 26.16 -5.72
CA SER A 200 -14.55 26.58 -6.25
C SER A 200 -13.47 26.71 -5.16
N GLU A 201 -13.80 27.24 -3.97
CA GLU A 201 -12.85 27.39 -2.86
C GLU A 201 -12.50 26.05 -2.25
N ILE A 202 -13.47 25.14 -2.15
CA ILE A 202 -13.27 23.76 -1.68
C ILE A 202 -12.33 23.01 -2.64
N SER A 203 -12.57 23.11 -3.94
CA SER A 203 -11.74 22.46 -4.95
C SER A 203 -10.32 23.01 -4.97
N GLU A 204 -10.13 24.33 -4.83
CA GLU A 204 -8.81 24.95 -4.71
C GLU A 204 -8.06 24.50 -3.45
N TRP A 205 -8.74 24.39 -2.31
CA TRP A 205 -8.16 23.86 -1.10
C TRP A 205 -7.76 22.39 -1.25
N ALA A 206 -8.65 21.54 -1.77
CA ALA A 206 -8.38 20.12 -2.00
C ALA A 206 -7.17 19.92 -2.91
N MET A 207 -7.05 20.74 -3.97
CA MET A 207 -5.91 20.72 -4.87
C MET A 207 -4.60 21.07 -4.15
N LYS A 208 -4.59 22.07 -3.25
CA LYS A 208 -3.41 22.42 -2.44
C LYS A 208 -2.98 21.27 -1.53
N VAL A 209 -3.93 20.56 -0.91
CA VAL A 209 -3.63 19.38 -0.08
C VAL A 209 -3.01 18.27 -0.93
N VAL A 210 -3.57 18.01 -2.12
CA VAL A 210 -3.03 17.02 -3.07
C VAL A 210 -1.62 17.40 -3.52
N ASP A 211 -1.35 18.66 -3.80
CA ASP A 211 -0.01 19.13 -4.19
C ASP A 211 1.04 18.82 -3.10
N VAL A 212 0.70 19.07 -1.84
CA VAL A 212 1.59 18.74 -0.71
C VAL A 212 1.79 17.23 -0.58
N TRP A 213 0.72 16.44 -0.76
CA TRP A 213 0.82 14.99 -0.78
C TRP A 213 1.71 14.47 -1.92
N LEU A 214 1.60 15.06 -3.12
CA LEU A 214 2.44 14.74 -4.27
C LEU A 214 3.92 15.06 -4.06
N MET A 215 4.25 16.10 -3.29
CA MET A 215 5.65 16.39 -2.91
C MET A 215 6.24 15.27 -2.06
N LYS A 216 5.44 14.64 -1.19
CA LYS A 216 5.86 13.49 -0.37
C LYS A 216 5.83 12.16 -1.17
N ASN A 217 5.08 12.10 -2.26
CA ASN A 217 4.89 10.91 -3.11
C ASN A 217 5.33 11.20 -4.56
N PRO A 218 6.62 11.12 -4.89
CA PRO A 218 7.16 11.62 -6.15
C PRO A 218 6.87 10.68 -7.34
N PHE A 219 5.62 10.60 -7.79
CA PHE A 219 5.20 9.76 -8.92
C PHE A 219 5.99 10.03 -10.21
N LYS A 220 6.21 11.31 -10.54
CA LYS A 220 7.00 11.70 -11.72
C LYS A 220 8.39 11.07 -11.70
N ARG A 221 9.07 11.10 -10.56
CA ARG A 221 10.39 10.49 -10.39
C ARG A 221 10.34 8.98 -10.59
N ASN A 222 9.32 8.33 -10.02
CA ASN A 222 9.15 6.87 -10.12
C ASN A 222 8.88 6.44 -11.57
N ILE A 223 8.07 7.19 -12.31
CA ILE A 223 7.81 6.94 -13.74
C ILE A 223 9.10 7.04 -14.57
N LEU A 224 9.91 8.08 -14.32
CA LEU A 224 11.16 8.28 -15.05
C LEU A 224 12.19 7.18 -14.76
N LEU A 225 12.23 6.66 -13.53
CA LEU A 225 13.11 5.56 -13.17
C LEU A 225 12.67 4.24 -13.84
N CYS A 226 11.38 3.93 -13.88
CA CYS A 226 10.86 2.74 -14.56
C CYS A 226 11.07 2.78 -16.09
N GLY A 227 11.16 3.97 -16.69
CA GLY A 227 11.44 4.13 -18.13
C GLY A 227 12.91 3.96 -18.49
N ALA A 228 13.84 4.20 -17.56
CA ALA A 228 15.28 4.11 -17.80
C ALA A 228 15.82 2.66 -17.81
N ASP A 229 15.08 1.72 -17.22
CA ASP A 229 15.47 0.30 -17.15
C ASP A 229 15.06 -0.50 -18.41
N ASN A 230 14.40 0.15 -19.39
CA ASN A 230 13.92 -0.47 -20.62
C ASN A 230 14.70 -0.03 -21.90
N GLU A 231 15.81 0.66 -21.77
CA GLU A 231 16.79 0.97 -22.84
C GLU A 231 18.10 0.20 -22.61
#